data_2a505a3639ed98103c6985300309f48d
#
_entry.id   2a505a3639ed98103c6985300309f48d
#
_cell.length_a   1.000
_cell.length_b   1.000
_cell.length_c   1.000
_cell.angle_alpha   90.00
_cell.angle_beta   90.00
_cell.angle_gamma   90.00
#
_symmetry.space_group_name_H-M   'P 1'
#
loop_
_entity.id
_entity.type
_entity.pdbx_description
1 polymer ?
#
loop_
_entity_poly.entity_id
_entity_poly.type
_entity_poly.pdbx_seq_one_letter_code
_entity_poly.pdbx_strand_id
1 'polypeptide(L)' 'MPMTAKQMMKLLEKNGFIRQEGGNHTIFFNPITKKKTVVPRHAKDLGKGLEQQILKQAGLK' A
#
# COMPACT_ATOMS: atom_id res chain seq x y z
N MET A 1 -3.55 -13.74 -9.06
CA MET A 1 -2.99 -14.01 -7.72
C MET A 1 -2.91 -12.73 -6.92
N PRO A 2 -3.18 -12.77 -5.63
CA PRO A 2 -3.08 -11.56 -4.82
C PRO A 2 -1.62 -11.12 -4.71
N MET A 3 -1.42 -9.83 -4.58
CA MET A 3 -0.09 -9.27 -4.43
C MET A 3 0.48 -9.55 -3.05
N THR A 4 1.79 -9.66 -2.96
CA THR A 4 2.46 -9.69 -1.66
C THR A 4 2.54 -8.25 -1.14
N ALA A 5 2.79 -8.09 0.15
CA ALA A 5 3.00 -6.77 0.73
C ALA A 5 4.14 -6.04 0.03
N LYS A 6 5.21 -6.76 -0.28
CA LYS A 6 6.38 -6.19 -0.96
C LYS A 6 6.03 -5.66 -2.35
N GLN A 7 5.24 -6.41 -3.10
CA GLN A 7 4.79 -5.98 -4.43
C GLN A 7 3.90 -4.74 -4.33
N MET A 8 2.99 -4.73 -3.35
CA MET A 8 2.12 -3.59 -3.14
C MET A 8 2.92 -2.33 -2.77
N MET A 9 3.91 -2.48 -1.91
CA MET A 9 4.76 -1.35 -1.51
C MET A 9 5.52 -0.77 -2.70
N LYS A 10 6.04 -1.63 -3.56
CA LYS A 10 6.72 -1.18 -4.79
C LYS A 10 5.76 -0.45 -5.72
N LEU A 11 4.57 -0.97 -5.88
CA LEU A 11 3.56 -0.34 -6.72
C LEU A 11 3.19 1.06 -6.20
N LEU A 12 3.01 1.19 -4.91
CA LEU A 12 2.67 2.47 -4.29
C LEU A 12 3.80 3.49 -4.48
N GLU A 13 5.03 3.07 -4.26
CA GLU A 13 6.19 3.95 -4.46
C GLU A 13 6.32 4.40 -5.91
N LYS A 14 6.05 3.52 -6.85
CA LYS A 14 6.07 3.82 -8.28
C LYS A 14 5.01 4.86 -8.65
N ASN A 15 3.93 4.92 -7.88
CA ASN A 15 2.84 5.86 -8.12
C ASN A 15 2.94 7.15 -7.29
N GLY A 16 4.09 7.42 -6.73
CA GLY A 16 4.36 8.68 -6.04
C GLY A 16 4.05 8.68 -4.55
N PHE A 17 3.81 7.51 -3.96
CA PHE A 17 3.58 7.41 -2.53
C PHE A 17 4.91 7.41 -1.78
N ILE A 18 4.95 8.12 -0.67
CA ILE A 18 6.11 8.18 0.19
C ILE A 18 5.93 7.22 1.35
N ARG A 19 6.93 6.37 1.56
CA ARG A 19 6.92 5.39 2.63
C ARG A 19 7.21 6.06 3.97
N GLN A 20 6.41 5.71 4.97
CA GLN A 20 6.62 6.17 6.33
C GLN A 20 6.51 4.95 7.25
N GLU A 21 7.57 4.61 7.94
CA GLU A 21 7.57 3.45 8.79
C GLU A 21 6.85 3.71 10.10
N GLY A 22 6.01 2.80 10.53
CA GLY A 22 5.29 2.93 11.77
C GLY A 22 4.97 1.57 12.38
N GLY A 23 5.72 1.11 13.32
CA GLY A 23 5.47 -0.13 14.03
C GLY A 23 5.36 -1.35 13.11
N ASN A 24 4.25 -2.06 13.15
CA ASN A 24 4.02 -3.27 12.35
C ASN A 24 3.47 -2.99 10.96
N HIS A 25 3.24 -1.72 10.65
CA HIS A 25 2.66 -1.33 9.36
C HIS A 25 3.53 -0.28 8.69
N THR A 26 3.51 -0.25 7.37
CA THR A 26 4.15 0.81 6.61
C THR A 26 3.06 1.71 6.07
N ILE A 27 3.14 2.99 6.37
CA ILE A 27 2.17 3.97 5.91
C ILE A 27 2.67 4.57 4.60
N PHE A 28 1.79 4.70 3.63
CA PHE A 28 2.12 5.32 2.34
C PHE A 28 1.22 6.53 2.13
N PHE A 29 1.83 7.66 1.86
CA PHE A 29 1.12 8.91 1.65
C PHE A 29 1.54 9.53 0.32
N ASN A 30 0.58 9.97 -0.47
CA ASN A 30 0.84 10.67 -1.72
C ASN A 30 0.59 12.16 -1.50
N PRO A 31 1.62 13.00 -1.48
CA PRO A 31 1.44 14.43 -1.24
C PRO A 31 0.74 15.17 -2.37
N ILE A 32 0.71 14.59 -3.55
CA ILE A 32 0.06 15.19 -4.72
C ILE A 32 -1.44 14.96 -4.68
N THR A 33 -1.87 13.72 -4.49
CA THR A 33 -3.29 13.36 -4.46
C THR A 33 -3.89 13.46 -3.07
N LYS A 34 -3.06 13.58 -2.05
CA LYS A 34 -3.47 13.56 -0.63
C LYS A 34 -4.07 12.23 -0.19
N LYS A 35 -3.82 11.18 -0.94
CA LYS A 35 -4.30 9.83 -0.60
C LYS A 35 -3.33 9.16 0.37
N LYS A 36 -3.87 8.37 1.25
CA LYS A 36 -3.08 7.65 2.25
C LYS A 36 -3.57 6.21 2.36
N THR A 37 -2.64 5.29 2.50
CA THR A 37 -2.98 3.88 2.72
C THR A 37 -1.94 3.25 3.64
N VAL A 38 -2.27 2.08 4.16
CA VAL A 38 -1.39 1.35 5.08
C VAL A 38 -1.22 -0.07 4.57
N VAL A 39 0.01 -0.55 4.56
CA VAL A 39 0.33 -1.92 4.13
C VAL A 39 0.91 -2.68 5.32
N PRO A 40 0.38 -3.85 5.67
CA PRO A 40 0.95 -4.67 6.74
C PRO A 40 2.32 -5.21 6.31
N ARG A 41 3.34 -4.79 7.03
CA ARG A 41 4.75 -5.02 6.65
C ARG A 41 5.15 -6.50 6.61
N HIS A 42 4.59 -7.29 7.51
CA HIS A 42 4.99 -8.70 7.64
C HIS A 42 4.09 -9.68 6.87
N ALA A 43 3.12 -9.18 6.13
CA ALA A 43 2.24 -10.06 5.37
C ALA A 43 2.95 -10.61 4.15
N LYS A 44 2.96 -11.92 3.98
CA LYS A 44 3.51 -12.56 2.80
C LYS A 44 2.62 -12.31 1.59
N ASP A 45 1.31 -12.39 1.80
CA ASP A 45 0.32 -12.12 0.79
C ASP A 45 -0.82 -11.33 1.41
N LEU A 46 -1.36 -10.39 0.66
CA LEU A 46 -2.36 -9.49 1.19
C LEU A 46 -3.78 -10.06 1.17
N GLY A 47 -3.99 -11.09 0.39
CA GLY A 47 -5.34 -11.56 0.15
C GLY A 47 -6.09 -10.58 -0.74
N LYS A 48 -7.10 -11.06 -1.43
CA LYS A 48 -7.86 -10.29 -2.41
C LYS A 48 -8.57 -9.09 -1.82
N GLY A 49 -9.19 -9.27 -0.67
CA GLY A 49 -9.93 -8.19 -0.01
C GLY A 49 -9.06 -7.02 0.39
N LEU A 50 -7.95 -7.31 1.04
CA LEU A 50 -7.02 -6.26 1.49
C LEU A 50 -6.32 -5.59 0.31
N GLU A 51 -5.93 -6.36 -0.69
CA GLU A 51 -5.33 -5.81 -1.91
C GLU A 51 -6.25 -4.78 -2.55
N GLN A 52 -7.51 -5.11 -2.73
CA GLN A 52 -8.49 -4.22 -3.33
C GLN A 52 -8.72 -2.97 -2.46
N GLN A 53 -8.76 -3.16 -1.16
CA GLN A 53 -8.95 -2.06 -0.24
C GLN A 53 -7.80 -1.06 -0.30
N ILE A 54 -6.56 -1.55 -0.34
CA ILE A 54 -5.37 -0.70 -0.44
C ILE A 54 -5.38 0.07 -1.77
N LEU A 55 -5.65 -0.60 -2.87
CA LEU A 55 -5.68 0.03 -4.18
C LEU A 55 -6.78 1.09 -4.26
N LYS A 56 -7.90 0.83 -3.66
CA LYS A 56 -9.02 1.77 -3.62
C LYS A 56 -8.66 3.00 -2.78
N GLN A 57 -8.06 2.80 -1.61
CA GLN A 57 -7.64 3.89 -0.75
C GLN A 57 -6.56 4.74 -1.42
N ALA A 58 -5.72 4.11 -2.21
CA ALA A 58 -4.64 4.80 -2.93
C ALA A 58 -5.14 5.49 -4.21
N GLY A 59 -6.38 5.28 -4.58
CA GLY A 59 -6.93 5.86 -5.81
C GLY A 59 -6.40 5.20 -7.08
N LEU A 60 -5.86 4.00 -6.97
CA LEU A 60 -5.32 3.26 -8.12
C LEU A 60 -6.36 2.33 -8.73
N LYS A 61 -7.55 2.31 -8.18
CA LYS A 61 -8.59 1.45 -8.69
C LYS A 61 -9.98 2.08 -8.55
#